data_3b1a223376684879cd537260c491f13d
#
_entry.id   3b1a223376684879cd537260c491f13d
#
_cell.length_a   1.000
_cell.length_b   1.000
_cell.length_c   1.000
_cell.angle_alpha   90.00
_cell.angle_beta   90.00
_cell.angle_gamma   90.00
#
_symmetry.space_group_name_H-M   'P 1'
#
loop_
_entity.id
_entity.type
_entity.pdbx_description
1 polymer ?
#
loop_
_entity_poly.entity_id
_entity_poly.type
_entity_poly.pdbx_seq_one_letter_code
_entity_poly.pdbx_strand_id
1 'polypeptide(L)'
;MNFERIKEKLAILADAAKYDVSCSSSGSNRKGVKGDLGNTSAFGICHSFTEDGRCISLLKILLTNHCIYDCVYCVSRRSNDIKRAAFTVEEIVDLTINFYRRNYIEGLFLSSGVFKDPNTTMERLVRVAKKLRLEERFNGYIHLKTIPGASDELIREAGLYADRLSINLEIPTKEGLKLLAPEKDHKQMLSNVEFVKNELAINTIEKQKYKHAPKFAPAGQTTQMIIGATNETDQKIIHVADYMYQKLSLKRVYYSGYVPVLQDSRLPSLQSQVPVVRENRLYQADWLMRYYGFAPNEIVDERQPFLDLEIDPKLAWALRNSHVFPIDINQAPREMLLRIPGVGVRSVQKILMVRKFQTLSYYDLKKMGVTLSRAKYFITCSGATPLAGTIDPLRLRGLLLGQSHSKHKQLFTGQLSLF
;
A
#
# COMPACT_ATOMS: atom_id res chain seq x y z
N MET A 1 13.37 -31.52 -12.52
CA MET A 1 12.51 -30.84 -11.49
C MET A 1 11.26 -31.69 -11.28
N ASN A 2 10.90 -32.07 -10.02
CA ASN A 2 9.66 -32.82 -9.76
C ASN A 2 8.50 -31.80 -9.74
N PHE A 3 7.74 -31.75 -10.84
CA PHE A 3 6.72 -30.74 -11.07
C PHE A 3 5.57 -30.79 -10.04
N GLU A 4 5.13 -31.98 -9.64
CA GLU A 4 4.05 -32.13 -8.64
C GLU A 4 4.46 -31.58 -7.26
N ARG A 5 5.70 -31.85 -6.83
CA ARG A 5 6.25 -31.32 -5.58
C ARG A 5 6.34 -29.79 -5.60
N ILE A 6 6.72 -29.18 -6.73
CA ILE A 6 6.79 -27.71 -6.87
C ILE A 6 5.39 -27.11 -6.84
N LYS A 7 4.43 -27.75 -7.49
CA LYS A 7 3.02 -27.31 -7.48
C LYS A 7 2.43 -27.34 -6.06
N GLU A 8 2.73 -28.39 -5.29
CA GLU A 8 2.32 -28.46 -3.87
C GLU A 8 2.94 -27.34 -3.04
N LYS A 9 4.27 -27.14 -3.15
CA LYS A 9 4.96 -26.04 -2.47
C LYS A 9 4.38 -24.68 -2.87
N LEU A 10 4.10 -24.47 -4.14
CA LEU A 10 3.53 -23.22 -4.65
C LEU A 10 2.15 -22.97 -4.05
N ALA A 11 1.29 -23.98 -3.95
CA ALA A 11 -0.01 -23.85 -3.32
C ALA A 11 0.09 -23.42 -1.85
N ILE A 12 1.01 -24.01 -1.07
CA ILE A 12 1.20 -23.69 0.34
C ILE A 12 1.81 -22.28 0.51
N LEU A 13 2.87 -21.97 -0.23
CA LEU A 13 3.68 -20.77 -0.01
C LEU A 13 3.10 -19.52 -0.68
N ALA A 14 2.33 -19.66 -1.75
CA ALA A 14 1.57 -18.57 -2.33
C ALA A 14 0.33 -18.23 -1.48
N ASP A 15 -0.36 -19.23 -0.91
CA ASP A 15 -1.46 -18.98 0.00
C ASP A 15 -0.99 -18.27 1.28
N ALA A 16 0.12 -18.68 1.86
CA ALA A 16 0.73 -17.98 3.00
C ALA A 16 1.16 -16.54 2.66
N ALA A 17 1.56 -16.26 1.41
CA ALA A 17 1.96 -14.93 0.98
C ALA A 17 0.79 -13.94 0.80
N LYS A 18 -0.47 -14.38 0.78
CA LYS A 18 -1.64 -13.49 0.59
C LYS A 18 -1.78 -12.45 1.69
N TYR A 19 -1.30 -12.73 2.89
CA TYR A 19 -1.33 -11.81 4.03
C TYR A 19 -0.26 -10.71 3.96
N ASP A 20 0.73 -10.83 3.07
CA ASP A 20 1.68 -9.77 2.77
C ASP A 20 1.05 -8.78 1.78
N VAL A 21 0.61 -7.62 2.26
CA VAL A 21 0.02 -6.61 1.39
C VAL A 21 1.11 -5.76 0.78
N SER A 22 1.38 -5.96 -0.48
CA SER A 22 2.25 -5.10 -1.29
C SER A 22 1.59 -4.68 -2.59
N CYS A 23 0.37 -5.15 -2.83
CA CYS A 23 -0.38 -4.96 -4.05
C CYS A 23 -1.83 -5.41 -3.85
N SER A 24 -2.75 -4.88 -4.63
CA SER A 24 -4.10 -5.38 -4.72
C SER A 24 -4.10 -6.73 -5.45
N SER A 25 -4.41 -7.82 -4.75
CA SER A 25 -4.69 -9.10 -5.40
C SER A 25 -6.06 -9.04 -6.08
N SER A 26 -6.19 -9.57 -7.28
CA SER A 26 -7.46 -9.57 -8.02
C SER A 26 -8.57 -10.41 -7.37
N GLY A 27 -8.23 -11.29 -6.41
CA GLY A 27 -9.19 -12.12 -5.66
C GLY A 27 -10.11 -13.02 -6.50
N SER A 28 -9.91 -13.07 -7.82
CA SER A 28 -10.77 -13.86 -8.70
C SER A 28 -10.32 -15.31 -8.77
N ASN A 29 -11.25 -16.23 -8.47
CA ASN A 29 -11.07 -17.66 -8.62
C ASN A 29 -12.23 -18.19 -9.46
N ARG A 30 -11.97 -18.51 -10.74
CA ARG A 30 -12.93 -19.14 -11.65
C ARG A 30 -12.36 -20.44 -12.20
N LYS A 31 -13.05 -21.56 -11.98
CA LYS A 31 -12.77 -22.80 -12.67
C LYS A 31 -13.42 -22.74 -14.06
N GLY A 32 -12.64 -22.95 -15.12
CA GLY A 32 -13.17 -23.11 -16.47
C GLY A 32 -14.04 -24.36 -16.58
N VAL A 33 -15.15 -24.24 -17.28
CA VAL A 33 -16.02 -25.36 -17.68
C VAL A 33 -15.55 -25.86 -19.06
N LYS A 34 -15.75 -27.14 -19.36
CA LYS A 34 -15.35 -27.73 -20.65
C LYS A 34 -16.03 -26.96 -21.79
N GLY A 35 -15.23 -26.25 -22.57
CA GLY A 35 -15.70 -25.40 -23.69
C GLY A 35 -15.40 -23.91 -23.52
N ASP A 36 -15.03 -23.44 -22.31
CA ASP A 36 -14.65 -22.06 -22.05
C ASP A 36 -13.14 -21.83 -22.23
N LEU A 37 -12.77 -20.61 -22.62
CA LEU A 37 -11.37 -20.18 -22.73
C LEU A 37 -10.88 -19.64 -21.38
N GLY A 38 -9.90 -20.34 -20.77
CA GLY A 38 -9.11 -19.87 -19.64
C GLY A 38 -9.62 -20.28 -18.26
N ASN A 39 -8.67 -20.43 -17.35
CA ASN A 39 -8.87 -20.62 -15.91
C ASN A 39 -8.28 -19.42 -15.16
N THR A 40 -8.98 -18.91 -14.17
CA THR A 40 -8.41 -17.92 -13.26
C THR A 40 -8.05 -18.61 -11.95
N SER A 41 -6.75 -18.74 -11.68
CA SER A 41 -6.25 -19.22 -10.40
C SER A 41 -5.77 -18.04 -9.57
N ALA A 42 -6.23 -17.95 -8.31
CA ALA A 42 -5.85 -16.89 -7.36
C ALA A 42 -4.43 -17.08 -6.79
N PHE A 43 -3.68 -18.10 -7.23
CA PHE A 43 -2.42 -18.47 -6.58
C PHE A 43 -1.22 -17.72 -7.18
N GLY A 44 -0.51 -16.97 -6.31
CA GLY A 44 0.86 -16.53 -6.52
C GLY A 44 1.07 -15.35 -7.46
N ILE A 45 0.07 -14.87 -8.17
CA ILE A 45 0.21 -13.68 -9.02
C ILE A 45 -0.56 -12.52 -8.41
N CYS A 46 0.14 -11.43 -8.15
CA CYS A 46 -0.44 -10.19 -7.66
C CYS A 46 -0.18 -9.04 -8.64
N HIS A 47 -0.97 -8.00 -8.52
CA HIS A 47 -0.86 -6.80 -9.33
C HIS A 47 -0.37 -5.64 -8.48
N SER A 48 0.71 -4.98 -8.89
CA SER A 48 1.25 -3.78 -8.28
C SER A 48 1.20 -2.62 -9.27
N PHE A 49 0.94 -1.41 -8.77
CA PHE A 49 0.95 -0.22 -9.61
C PHE A 49 2.28 0.49 -9.49
N THR A 50 2.86 0.87 -10.62
CA THR A 50 4.05 1.72 -10.73
C THR A 50 3.67 3.19 -10.53
N GLU A 51 4.66 4.05 -10.34
CA GLU A 51 4.40 5.50 -10.15
C GLU A 51 3.74 6.15 -11.38
N ASP A 52 3.96 5.61 -12.57
CA ASP A 52 3.32 6.03 -13.82
C ASP A 52 1.90 5.47 -14.03
N GLY A 53 1.39 4.69 -13.05
CA GLY A 53 0.04 4.13 -13.05
C GLY A 53 -0.11 2.83 -13.84
N ARG A 54 0.98 2.23 -14.37
CA ARG A 54 0.91 0.91 -15.00
C ARG A 54 0.71 -0.16 -13.94
N CYS A 55 -0.11 -1.16 -14.27
CA CYS A 55 -0.27 -2.37 -13.49
C CYS A 55 0.78 -3.39 -13.91
N ILE A 56 1.57 -3.88 -12.97
CA ILE A 56 2.54 -4.96 -13.19
C ILE A 56 2.12 -6.22 -12.45
N SER A 57 2.26 -7.37 -13.10
CA SER A 57 1.99 -8.67 -12.52
C SER A 57 3.24 -9.24 -11.86
N LEU A 58 3.15 -9.67 -10.60
CA LEU A 58 4.26 -10.19 -9.83
C LEU A 58 3.98 -11.62 -9.36
N LEU A 59 4.97 -12.49 -9.46
CA LEU A 59 4.97 -13.74 -8.70
C LEU A 59 5.21 -13.41 -7.23
N LYS A 60 4.21 -13.62 -6.38
CA LYS A 60 4.25 -13.32 -4.95
C LYS A 60 4.26 -14.63 -4.17
N ILE A 61 5.41 -14.94 -3.57
CA ILE A 61 5.63 -16.18 -2.83
C ILE A 61 6.50 -15.97 -1.59
N LEU A 62 6.38 -16.92 -0.66
CA LEU A 62 7.35 -17.10 0.43
C LEU A 62 8.46 -18.05 -0.02
N LEU A 63 9.70 -17.77 0.38
CA LEU A 63 10.79 -18.73 0.32
C LEU A 63 10.47 -19.95 1.21
N THR A 64 9.95 -19.69 2.41
CA THR A 64 9.46 -20.70 3.34
C THR A 64 8.43 -20.12 4.30
N ASN A 65 7.48 -20.97 4.76
CA ASN A 65 6.59 -20.65 5.87
C ASN A 65 7.04 -21.31 7.20
N HIS A 66 8.19 -21.96 7.25
CA HIS A 66 8.87 -22.27 8.51
C HIS A 66 9.34 -20.97 9.15
N CYS A 67 8.99 -20.76 10.41
CA CYS A 67 9.37 -19.55 11.15
C CYS A 67 9.74 -19.90 12.59
N ILE A 68 10.82 -19.27 13.09
CA ILE A 68 11.25 -19.39 14.49
C ILE A 68 10.47 -18.44 15.41
N TYR A 69 9.80 -17.42 14.85
CA TYR A 69 9.02 -16.45 15.60
C TYR A 69 7.60 -16.94 15.84
N ASP A 70 7.00 -16.46 16.94
CA ASP A 70 5.63 -16.79 17.32
C ASP A 70 4.71 -15.57 17.33
N CYS A 71 4.80 -14.73 16.29
CA CYS A 71 3.96 -13.54 16.15
C CYS A 71 2.48 -13.94 16.13
N VAL A 72 1.70 -13.48 17.09
CA VAL A 72 0.33 -13.93 17.36
C VAL A 72 -0.61 -13.75 16.17
N TYR A 73 -0.43 -12.70 15.38
CA TYR A 73 -1.24 -12.39 14.19
C TYR A 73 -0.85 -13.19 12.93
N CYS A 74 0.25 -13.95 12.97
CA CYS A 74 0.82 -14.57 11.77
C CYS A 74 0.36 -16.02 11.60
N VAL A 75 -0.15 -16.36 10.42
CA VAL A 75 -0.52 -17.74 10.07
C VAL A 75 0.70 -18.66 10.16
N SER A 76 1.87 -18.18 9.76
CA SER A 76 3.13 -18.95 9.72
C SER A 76 3.89 -18.96 11.06
N ARG A 77 3.28 -18.51 12.16
CA ARG A 77 3.93 -18.55 13.48
C ARG A 77 4.34 -19.97 13.87
N ARG A 78 5.39 -20.08 14.68
CA ARG A 78 5.99 -21.37 15.08
C ARG A 78 4.97 -22.35 15.66
N SER A 79 4.10 -21.86 16.55
CA SER A 79 3.13 -22.69 17.30
C SER A 79 1.91 -23.14 16.48
N ASN A 80 1.73 -22.66 15.25
CA ASN A 80 0.60 -23.10 14.42
C ASN A 80 0.88 -24.45 13.77
N ASP A 81 -0.10 -25.35 13.86
CA ASP A 81 -0.11 -26.61 13.14
C ASP A 81 -0.67 -26.40 11.72
N ILE A 82 0.22 -26.08 10.80
CA ILE A 82 -0.07 -25.87 9.38
C ILE A 82 0.90 -26.65 8.50
N LYS A 83 0.50 -26.94 7.27
CA LYS A 83 1.42 -27.50 6.28
C LYS A 83 2.59 -26.55 6.06
N ARG A 84 3.81 -27.07 6.23
CA ARG A 84 5.04 -26.33 6.06
C ARG A 84 5.75 -26.74 4.78
N ALA A 85 6.31 -25.74 4.08
CA ALA A 85 7.11 -25.96 2.88
C ALA A 85 8.28 -24.99 2.82
N ALA A 86 9.29 -25.34 2.03
CA ALA A 86 10.42 -24.47 1.70
C ALA A 86 10.84 -24.72 0.25
N PHE A 87 11.06 -23.64 -0.47
CA PHE A 87 11.73 -23.67 -1.75
C PHE A 87 13.24 -23.67 -1.57
N THR A 88 13.96 -24.28 -2.50
CA THR A 88 15.38 -23.97 -2.68
C THR A 88 15.54 -22.66 -3.47
N VAL A 89 16.74 -22.13 -3.48
CA VAL A 89 17.06 -20.94 -4.27
C VAL A 89 16.82 -21.22 -5.76
N GLU A 90 17.25 -22.38 -6.22
CA GLU A 90 17.12 -22.84 -7.61
C GLU A 90 15.64 -22.97 -8.02
N GLU A 91 14.81 -23.57 -7.16
CA GLU A 91 13.37 -23.72 -7.44
C GLU A 91 12.68 -22.36 -7.64
N ILE A 92 13.02 -21.32 -6.84
CA ILE A 92 12.45 -19.98 -7.02
C ILE A 92 12.95 -19.31 -8.29
N VAL A 93 14.26 -19.44 -8.58
CA VAL A 93 14.85 -18.89 -9.81
C VAL A 93 14.15 -19.50 -11.02
N ASP A 94 14.07 -20.83 -11.08
CA ASP A 94 13.42 -21.56 -12.19
C ASP A 94 11.94 -21.18 -12.34
N LEU A 95 11.18 -21.10 -11.24
CA LEU A 95 9.78 -20.68 -11.27
C LEU A 95 9.64 -19.27 -11.85
N THR A 96 10.47 -18.34 -11.36
CA THR A 96 10.43 -16.94 -11.79
C THR A 96 10.72 -16.80 -13.28
N ILE A 97 11.78 -17.46 -13.75
CA ILE A 97 12.18 -17.42 -15.17
C ILE A 97 11.13 -18.08 -16.07
N ASN A 98 10.61 -19.24 -15.68
CA ASN A 98 9.58 -19.95 -16.45
C ASN A 98 8.27 -19.13 -16.55
N PHE A 99 7.84 -18.49 -15.48
CA PHE A 99 6.63 -17.66 -15.49
C PHE A 99 6.84 -16.36 -16.29
N TYR A 100 8.03 -15.78 -16.19
CA TYR A 100 8.40 -14.60 -16.98
C TYR A 100 8.46 -14.91 -18.49
N ARG A 101 9.13 -15.99 -18.89
CA ARG A 101 9.21 -16.42 -20.31
C ARG A 101 7.83 -16.71 -20.92
N ARG A 102 6.85 -17.11 -20.10
CA ARG A 102 5.47 -17.33 -20.52
C ARG A 102 4.59 -16.09 -20.45
N ASN A 103 5.15 -14.92 -20.14
CA ASN A 103 4.44 -13.65 -19.96
C ASN A 103 3.34 -13.70 -18.88
N TYR A 104 3.47 -14.56 -17.86
CA TYR A 104 2.53 -14.59 -16.74
C TYR A 104 2.83 -13.52 -15.71
N ILE A 105 4.10 -13.11 -15.59
CA ILE A 105 4.58 -12.12 -14.63
C ILE A 105 5.59 -11.19 -15.28
N GLU A 106 5.71 -9.99 -14.69
CA GLU A 106 6.72 -8.99 -15.01
C GLU A 106 7.80 -8.90 -13.93
N GLY A 107 7.61 -9.59 -12.80
CA GLY A 107 8.57 -9.56 -11.71
C GLY A 107 8.26 -10.54 -10.58
N LEU A 108 9.13 -10.49 -9.55
CA LEU A 108 9.08 -11.30 -8.35
C LEU A 108 8.87 -10.43 -7.12
N PHE A 109 7.91 -10.79 -6.25
CA PHE A 109 7.84 -10.35 -4.87
C PHE A 109 8.16 -11.54 -3.97
N LEU A 110 9.29 -11.45 -3.26
CA LEU A 110 9.79 -12.53 -2.43
C LEU A 110 9.86 -12.12 -0.96
N SER A 111 9.22 -12.89 -0.11
CA SER A 111 9.26 -12.79 1.34
C SER A 111 9.62 -14.14 1.96
N SER A 112 9.70 -14.24 3.29
CA SER A 112 9.99 -15.50 3.98
C SER A 112 9.51 -15.47 5.43
N GLY A 113 9.13 -16.62 5.98
CA GLY A 113 9.28 -16.89 7.40
C GLY A 113 10.77 -16.90 7.78
N VAL A 114 11.09 -16.65 9.03
CA VAL A 114 12.47 -16.65 9.52
C VAL A 114 12.89 -18.06 9.87
N PHE A 115 13.69 -18.66 9.00
CA PHE A 115 14.20 -20.03 9.17
C PHE A 115 15.56 -20.00 9.84
N LYS A 116 15.74 -20.75 10.92
CA LYS A 116 16.97 -20.87 11.69
C LYS A 116 17.37 -19.56 12.39
N ASP A 117 17.74 -18.53 11.64
CA ASP A 117 18.09 -17.19 12.10
C ASP A 117 17.86 -16.14 11.00
N PRO A 118 17.84 -14.82 11.35
CA PRO A 118 17.62 -13.75 10.39
C PRO A 118 18.65 -13.69 9.25
N ASN A 119 19.94 -13.85 9.57
CA ASN A 119 21.01 -13.72 8.57
C ASN A 119 20.98 -14.87 7.56
N THR A 120 20.87 -16.12 8.02
CA THR A 120 20.74 -17.30 7.15
C THR A 120 19.52 -17.17 6.23
N THR A 121 18.41 -16.63 6.74
CA THR A 121 17.21 -16.43 5.92
C THR A 121 17.42 -15.33 4.89
N MET A 122 17.99 -14.19 5.31
CA MET A 122 18.25 -13.06 4.42
C MET A 122 19.25 -13.41 3.32
N GLU A 123 20.32 -14.14 3.66
CA GLU A 123 21.31 -14.64 2.69
C GLU A 123 20.64 -15.43 1.56
N ARG A 124 19.69 -16.31 1.89
CA ARG A 124 18.96 -17.08 0.87
C ARG A 124 18.14 -16.19 -0.04
N LEU A 125 17.46 -15.17 0.50
CA LEU A 125 16.71 -14.19 -0.31
C LEU A 125 17.64 -13.41 -1.25
N VAL A 126 18.80 -12.97 -0.74
CA VAL A 126 19.83 -12.29 -1.53
C VAL A 126 20.33 -13.20 -2.65
N ARG A 127 20.63 -14.46 -2.35
CA ARG A 127 21.10 -15.45 -3.35
C ARG A 127 20.10 -15.62 -4.49
N VAL A 128 18.79 -15.66 -4.21
CA VAL A 128 17.75 -15.70 -5.27
C VAL A 128 17.87 -14.48 -6.19
N ALA A 129 17.88 -13.26 -5.62
CA ALA A 129 17.97 -12.05 -6.42
C ALA A 129 19.28 -11.96 -7.22
N LYS A 130 20.40 -12.35 -6.59
CA LYS A 130 21.74 -12.38 -7.22
C LYS A 130 21.78 -13.34 -8.39
N LYS A 131 21.28 -14.59 -8.24
CA LYS A 131 21.21 -15.57 -9.33
C LYS A 131 20.33 -15.09 -10.46
N LEU A 132 19.15 -14.55 -10.16
CA LEU A 132 18.28 -13.96 -11.16
C LEU A 132 18.99 -12.87 -11.98
N ARG A 133 19.73 -11.96 -11.33
CA ARG A 133 20.42 -10.85 -12.01
C ARG A 133 21.66 -11.29 -12.78
N LEU A 134 22.53 -12.11 -12.16
CA LEU A 134 23.85 -12.41 -12.69
C LEU A 134 23.88 -13.64 -13.59
N GLU A 135 23.19 -14.71 -13.21
CA GLU A 135 23.19 -15.98 -13.97
C GLU A 135 22.09 -15.96 -15.05
N GLU A 136 20.84 -15.62 -14.67
CA GLU A 136 19.70 -15.63 -15.59
C GLU A 136 19.53 -14.33 -16.38
N ARG A 137 20.31 -13.29 -16.07
CA ARG A 137 20.22 -11.94 -16.70
C ARG A 137 18.79 -11.37 -16.66
N PHE A 138 18.07 -11.68 -15.60
CA PHE A 138 16.68 -11.27 -15.42
C PHE A 138 16.57 -9.76 -15.19
N ASN A 139 15.93 -9.04 -16.10
CA ASN A 139 15.72 -7.59 -16.03
C ASN A 139 14.31 -7.21 -15.50
N GLY A 140 13.47 -8.20 -15.15
CA GLY A 140 12.16 -7.94 -14.54
C GLY A 140 12.28 -7.35 -13.12
N TYR A 141 11.17 -6.86 -12.60
CA TYR A 141 11.11 -6.22 -11.30
C TYR A 141 11.33 -7.22 -10.15
N ILE A 142 12.19 -6.88 -9.19
CA ILE A 142 12.44 -7.68 -7.98
C ILE A 142 12.13 -6.83 -6.75
N HIS A 143 11.18 -7.29 -5.94
CA HIS A 143 10.86 -6.74 -4.62
C HIS A 143 11.21 -7.76 -3.55
N LEU A 144 12.18 -7.44 -2.70
CA LEU A 144 12.56 -8.26 -1.56
C LEU A 144 12.01 -7.68 -0.26
N LYS A 145 11.40 -8.54 0.54
CA LYS A 145 11.07 -8.22 1.92
C LYS A 145 12.24 -8.63 2.80
N THR A 146 12.88 -7.65 3.44
CA THR A 146 14.01 -7.90 4.32
C THR A 146 13.56 -8.59 5.61
N ILE A 147 14.47 -9.35 6.20
CA ILE A 147 14.20 -10.09 7.43
C ILE A 147 14.56 -9.19 8.63
N PRO A 148 13.63 -8.99 9.59
CA PRO A 148 13.94 -8.26 10.82
C PRO A 148 15.11 -8.90 11.55
N GLY A 149 16.12 -8.11 11.88
CA GLY A 149 17.35 -8.59 12.53
C GLY A 149 18.45 -9.07 11.60
N ALA A 150 18.28 -9.02 10.30
CA ALA A 150 19.36 -9.26 9.35
C ALA A 150 20.42 -8.15 9.43
N SER A 151 21.67 -8.50 9.15
CA SER A 151 22.79 -7.56 9.18
C SER A 151 22.71 -6.53 8.05
N ASP A 152 23.33 -5.37 8.29
CA ASP A 152 23.35 -4.26 7.31
C ASP A 152 24.08 -4.66 6.02
N GLU A 153 25.09 -5.53 6.08
CA GLU A 153 25.80 -6.06 4.91
C GLU A 153 24.87 -6.83 3.99
N LEU A 154 24.03 -7.70 4.55
CA LEU A 154 23.05 -8.48 3.77
C LEU A 154 21.94 -7.60 3.20
N ILE A 155 21.50 -6.58 3.94
CA ILE A 155 20.53 -5.60 3.46
C ILE A 155 21.14 -4.77 2.33
N ARG A 156 22.41 -4.36 2.43
CA ARG A 156 23.14 -3.68 1.37
C ARG A 156 23.24 -4.55 0.13
N GLU A 157 23.65 -5.81 0.28
CA GLU A 157 23.74 -6.72 -0.85
C GLU A 157 22.36 -6.93 -1.51
N ALA A 158 21.29 -7.08 -0.73
CA ALA A 158 19.93 -7.14 -1.26
C ALA A 158 19.58 -5.92 -2.12
N GLY A 159 19.92 -4.72 -1.68
CA GLY A 159 19.67 -3.47 -2.40
C GLY A 159 20.38 -3.36 -3.74
N LEU A 160 21.50 -4.04 -3.93
CA LEU A 160 22.21 -4.06 -5.21
C LEU A 160 21.50 -4.91 -6.28
N TYR A 161 20.71 -5.90 -5.87
CA TYR A 161 20.06 -6.84 -6.78
C TYR A 161 18.53 -6.68 -6.84
N ALA A 162 17.92 -6.05 -5.85
CA ALA A 162 16.49 -5.75 -5.83
C ALA A 162 16.17 -4.33 -6.33
N ASP A 163 15.01 -4.18 -6.97
CA ASP A 163 14.50 -2.85 -7.32
C ASP A 163 13.89 -2.15 -6.11
N ARG A 164 13.28 -2.91 -5.20
CA ARG A 164 12.64 -2.40 -3.99
C ARG A 164 12.93 -3.28 -2.80
N LEU A 165 13.16 -2.65 -1.66
CA LEU A 165 13.22 -3.30 -0.36
C LEU A 165 11.97 -2.93 0.46
N SER A 166 11.47 -3.87 1.26
CA SER A 166 10.45 -3.58 2.26
C SER A 166 10.82 -4.12 3.62
N ILE A 167 10.67 -3.29 4.62
CA ILE A 167 10.90 -3.59 6.02
C ILE A 167 9.59 -3.35 6.73
N ASN A 168 8.91 -4.42 7.17
CA ASN A 168 7.61 -4.28 7.77
C ASN A 168 7.72 -3.76 9.20
N LEU A 169 6.97 -2.68 9.50
CA LEU A 169 6.82 -2.20 10.87
C LEU A 169 5.87 -3.08 11.69
N GLU A 170 4.99 -3.80 11.01
CA GLU A 170 3.97 -4.72 11.54
C GLU A 170 2.89 -3.99 12.35
N ILE A 171 3.12 -3.75 13.64
CA ILE A 171 2.17 -3.08 14.53
C ILE A 171 2.60 -1.62 14.71
N PRO A 172 1.69 -0.65 14.60
CA PRO A 172 2.06 0.78 14.68
C PRO A 172 2.63 1.23 16.02
N THR A 173 2.30 0.52 17.12
CA THR A 173 2.68 0.91 18.48
C THR A 173 3.67 -0.05 19.09
N LYS A 174 4.56 0.47 19.94
CA LYS A 174 5.58 -0.32 20.65
C LYS A 174 4.94 -1.33 21.60
N GLU A 175 3.91 -0.90 22.30
CA GLU A 175 3.14 -1.72 23.26
C GLU A 175 2.44 -2.86 22.51
N GLY A 176 1.77 -2.55 21.40
CA GLY A 176 1.11 -3.54 20.56
C GLY A 176 2.08 -4.54 19.94
N LEU A 177 3.24 -4.07 19.46
CA LEU A 177 4.27 -4.98 18.93
C LEU A 177 4.79 -5.92 20.02
N LYS A 178 5.09 -5.41 21.22
CA LYS A 178 5.54 -6.22 22.35
C LYS A 178 4.50 -7.26 22.78
N LEU A 179 3.21 -6.91 22.68
CA LEU A 179 2.11 -7.82 23.00
C LEU A 179 1.97 -8.96 21.97
N LEU A 180 2.06 -8.62 20.68
CA LEU A 180 1.70 -9.54 19.60
C LEU A 180 2.90 -10.19 18.90
N ALA A 181 4.09 -9.62 19.01
CA ALA A 181 5.33 -10.13 18.39
C ALA A 181 6.54 -9.80 19.28
N PRO A 182 6.65 -10.40 20.47
CA PRO A 182 7.67 -10.04 21.47
C PRO A 182 9.11 -10.30 20.99
N GLU A 183 9.31 -11.16 19.99
CA GLU A 183 10.64 -11.42 19.40
C GLU A 183 11.06 -10.34 18.38
N LYS A 184 10.19 -9.37 18.06
CA LYS A 184 10.50 -8.25 17.17
C LYS A 184 10.72 -6.97 17.95
N ASP A 185 11.63 -6.11 17.47
CA ASP A 185 11.90 -4.81 18.07
C ASP A 185 11.78 -3.68 17.03
N HIS A 186 10.94 -2.68 17.32
CA HIS A 186 10.81 -1.49 16.49
C HIS A 186 12.13 -0.75 16.30
N LYS A 187 12.96 -0.67 17.34
CA LYS A 187 14.25 0.03 17.26
C LYS A 187 15.14 -0.59 16.19
N GLN A 188 15.21 -1.91 16.15
CA GLN A 188 15.98 -2.64 15.14
C GLN A 188 15.39 -2.49 13.75
N MET A 189 14.05 -2.60 13.61
CA MET A 189 13.39 -2.40 12.32
C MET A 189 13.58 -0.98 11.78
N LEU A 190 13.47 0.03 12.63
CA LEU A 190 13.71 1.43 12.25
C LEU A 190 15.18 1.69 11.90
N SER A 191 16.14 1.08 12.60
CA SER A 191 17.56 1.15 12.26
C SER A 191 17.81 0.61 10.84
N ASN A 192 17.25 -0.53 10.50
CA ASN A 192 17.36 -1.08 9.13
C ASN A 192 16.70 -0.15 8.07
N VAL A 193 15.56 0.47 8.39
CA VAL A 193 14.91 1.45 7.49
C VAL A 193 15.80 2.68 7.30
N GLU A 194 16.41 3.18 8.36
CA GLU A 194 17.32 4.31 8.32
C GLU A 194 18.60 3.98 7.56
N PHE A 195 19.14 2.78 7.75
CA PHE A 195 20.27 2.27 6.98
C PHE A 195 19.97 2.29 5.47
N VAL A 196 18.83 1.73 5.05
CA VAL A 196 18.41 1.75 3.63
C VAL A 196 18.22 3.17 3.10
N LYS A 197 17.66 4.09 3.91
CA LYS A 197 17.56 5.52 3.55
C LYS A 197 18.93 6.12 3.26
N ASN A 198 19.92 5.87 4.12
CA ASN A 198 21.28 6.38 3.98
C ASN A 198 21.97 5.82 2.74
N GLU A 199 21.85 4.53 2.47
CA GLU A 199 22.37 3.88 1.26
C GLU A 199 21.73 4.45 -0.02
N LEU A 200 20.42 4.73 -0.02
CA LEU A 200 19.73 5.40 -1.14
C LEU A 200 20.26 6.82 -1.37
N ALA A 201 20.54 7.56 -0.31
CA ALA A 201 21.10 8.91 -0.40
C ALA A 201 22.53 8.86 -0.96
N ILE A 202 23.40 7.98 -0.44
CA ILE A 202 24.75 7.75 -0.94
C ILE A 202 24.71 7.39 -2.43
N ASN A 203 23.86 6.42 -2.81
CA ASN A 203 23.74 5.99 -4.20
C ASN A 203 23.26 7.11 -5.15
N THR A 204 22.44 8.03 -4.65
CA THR A 204 22.02 9.21 -5.43
C THR A 204 23.21 10.13 -5.72
N ILE A 205 24.09 10.35 -4.73
CA ILE A 205 25.32 11.16 -4.89
C ILE A 205 26.32 10.46 -5.83
N GLU A 206 26.51 9.15 -5.65
CA GLU A 206 27.41 8.36 -6.49
C GLU A 206 27.01 8.38 -7.97
N LYS A 207 25.71 8.27 -8.28
CA LYS A 207 25.20 8.37 -9.64
C LYS A 207 25.42 9.74 -10.30
N GLN A 208 25.49 10.81 -9.50
CA GLN A 208 25.85 12.12 -10.01
C GLN A 208 27.35 12.23 -10.38
N LYS A 209 28.20 11.51 -9.61
CA LYS A 209 29.66 11.54 -9.80
C LYS A 209 30.15 10.50 -10.81
N TYR A 210 29.55 9.32 -10.83
CA TYR A 210 30.02 8.17 -11.61
C TYR A 210 28.92 7.62 -12.51
N LYS A 211 29.11 7.68 -13.82
CA LYS A 211 28.15 7.23 -14.85
C LYS A 211 27.75 5.76 -14.71
N HIS A 212 28.63 4.93 -14.20
CA HIS A 212 28.45 3.48 -14.05
C HIS A 212 28.26 3.04 -12.60
N ALA A 213 27.93 3.95 -11.68
CA ALA A 213 27.61 3.59 -10.30
C ALA A 213 26.50 2.52 -10.25
N PRO A 214 26.66 1.44 -9.48
CA PRO A 214 25.63 0.41 -9.36
C PRO A 214 24.33 1.01 -8.83
N LYS A 215 23.21 0.44 -9.27
CA LYS A 215 21.89 0.86 -8.75
C LYS A 215 21.67 0.19 -7.40
N PHE A 216 21.20 0.96 -6.42
CA PHE A 216 20.75 0.46 -5.13
C PHE A 216 19.25 0.72 -5.00
N ALA A 217 18.45 -0.34 -4.88
CA ALA A 217 16.99 -0.33 -4.71
C ALA A 217 16.31 0.86 -5.43
N PRO A 218 16.37 0.97 -6.76
CA PRO A 218 15.98 2.18 -7.50
C PRO A 218 14.50 2.57 -7.33
N ALA A 219 13.63 1.63 -6.96
CA ALA A 219 12.24 1.90 -6.62
C ALA A 219 12.05 2.24 -5.12
N GLY A 220 13.16 2.37 -4.36
CA GLY A 220 13.16 2.79 -2.97
C GLY A 220 12.68 1.73 -1.99
N GLN A 221 12.31 2.20 -0.80
CA GLN A 221 11.85 1.33 0.29
C GLN A 221 10.38 1.56 0.65
N THR A 222 9.76 0.54 1.22
CA THR A 222 8.37 0.55 1.67
C THR A 222 8.22 -0.16 3.01
N THR A 223 7.09 0.04 3.68
CA THR A 223 6.72 -0.69 4.89
C THR A 223 5.28 -1.14 4.83
N GLN A 224 4.90 -2.07 5.71
CA GLN A 224 3.53 -2.51 5.93
C GLN A 224 3.19 -2.42 7.42
N MET A 225 1.98 -1.96 7.72
CA MET A 225 1.38 -1.98 9.05
C MET A 225 0.10 -2.82 9.04
N ILE A 226 -0.07 -3.62 10.08
CA ILE A 226 -1.30 -4.38 10.34
C ILE A 226 -2.22 -3.50 11.16
N ILE A 227 -3.45 -3.33 10.70
CA ILE A 227 -4.42 -2.40 11.28
C ILE A 227 -5.51 -3.16 11.99
N GLY A 228 -5.82 -2.76 13.23
CA GLY A 228 -6.92 -3.33 14.01
C GLY A 228 -6.62 -4.69 14.62
N ALA A 229 -5.35 -5.10 14.70
CA ALA A 229 -4.92 -6.19 15.55
C ALA A 229 -4.80 -5.74 17.03
N THR A 230 -4.64 -4.44 17.24
CA THR A 230 -4.63 -3.76 18.54
C THR A 230 -5.54 -2.53 18.49
N ASN A 231 -5.75 -1.87 19.63
CA ASN A 231 -6.71 -0.75 19.77
C ASN A 231 -6.12 0.63 19.39
N GLU A 232 -5.18 0.66 18.44
CA GLU A 232 -4.62 1.92 17.98
C GLU A 232 -5.63 2.76 17.19
N THR A 233 -5.57 4.08 17.40
CA THR A 233 -6.36 5.06 16.66
C THR A 233 -5.79 5.29 15.27
N ASP A 234 -6.66 5.72 14.32
CA ASP A 234 -6.20 6.11 12.98
C ASP A 234 -5.27 7.31 13.04
N GLN A 235 -5.44 8.21 14.01
CA GLN A 235 -4.52 9.31 14.30
C GLN A 235 -3.09 8.78 14.51
N LYS A 236 -2.91 7.79 15.37
CA LYS A 236 -1.60 7.21 15.65
C LYS A 236 -0.97 6.56 14.42
N ILE A 237 -1.78 5.82 13.65
CA ILE A 237 -1.36 5.20 12.40
C ILE A 237 -0.91 6.25 11.37
N ILE A 238 -1.68 7.32 11.18
CA ILE A 238 -1.41 8.39 10.22
C ILE A 238 -0.14 9.17 10.62
N HIS A 239 0.05 9.45 11.91
CA HIS A 239 1.28 10.11 12.39
C HIS A 239 2.53 9.23 12.18
N VAL A 240 2.43 7.92 12.42
CA VAL A 240 3.52 6.98 12.12
C VAL A 240 3.82 6.97 10.62
N ALA A 241 2.80 6.94 9.77
CA ALA A 241 2.99 6.99 8.32
C ALA A 241 3.66 8.29 7.86
N ASP A 242 3.23 9.45 8.40
CA ASP A 242 3.86 10.73 8.10
C ASP A 242 5.33 10.76 8.51
N TYR A 243 5.66 10.29 9.71
CA TYR A 243 7.05 10.15 10.16
C TYR A 243 7.88 9.30 9.18
N MET A 244 7.32 8.17 8.70
CA MET A 244 7.99 7.31 7.73
C MET A 244 8.27 8.03 6.41
N TYR A 245 7.34 8.86 5.93
CA TYR A 245 7.53 9.66 4.72
C TYR A 245 8.53 10.79 4.92
N GLN A 246 8.34 11.61 5.95
CA GLN A 246 9.11 12.84 6.15
C GLN A 246 10.53 12.57 6.65
N LYS A 247 10.69 11.64 7.58
CA LYS A 247 11.98 11.39 8.23
C LYS A 247 12.75 10.23 7.62
N LEU A 248 12.06 9.20 7.13
CA LEU A 248 12.70 7.97 6.66
C LEU A 248 12.63 7.78 5.14
N SER A 249 12.07 8.75 4.41
CA SER A 249 12.02 8.78 2.94
C SER A 249 11.40 7.54 2.30
N LEU A 250 10.42 6.93 2.98
CA LEU A 250 9.70 5.80 2.41
C LEU A 250 8.90 6.21 1.18
N LYS A 251 8.82 5.33 0.20
CA LYS A 251 8.00 5.56 -1.00
C LYS A 251 6.53 5.23 -0.76
N ARG A 252 6.23 4.26 0.11
CA ARG A 252 4.86 3.87 0.44
C ARG A 252 4.77 3.15 1.79
N VAL A 253 3.69 3.43 2.51
CA VAL A 253 3.22 2.65 3.64
C VAL A 253 2.01 1.83 3.17
N TYR A 254 2.02 0.53 3.43
CA TYR A 254 0.90 -0.36 3.16
C TYR A 254 0.12 -0.60 4.45
N TYR A 255 -1.19 -0.50 4.36
CA TYR A 255 -2.12 -0.79 5.44
C TYR A 255 -2.79 -2.13 5.16
N SER A 256 -2.73 -3.05 6.12
CA SER A 256 -3.36 -4.35 6.02
C SER A 256 -4.32 -4.53 7.18
N GLY A 257 -5.62 -4.58 6.91
CA GLY A 257 -6.60 -4.94 7.92
C GLY A 257 -6.27 -6.32 8.51
N TYR A 258 -6.26 -6.43 9.82
CA TYR A 258 -6.07 -7.72 10.50
C TYR A 258 -7.18 -8.69 10.08
N VAL A 259 -6.79 -9.86 9.63
CA VAL A 259 -7.68 -10.96 9.30
C VAL A 259 -7.61 -11.97 10.44
N PRO A 260 -8.72 -12.22 11.18
CA PRO A 260 -8.72 -13.18 12.26
C PRO A 260 -8.62 -14.60 11.70
N VAL A 261 -7.47 -15.22 11.90
CA VAL A 261 -7.20 -16.62 11.48
C VAL A 261 -7.08 -17.58 12.65
N LEU A 262 -6.94 -17.05 13.86
CA LEU A 262 -6.67 -17.79 15.08
C LEU A 262 -7.41 -17.16 16.25
N GLN A 263 -7.85 -17.99 17.17
CA GLN A 263 -8.39 -17.54 18.45
C GLN A 263 -7.25 -17.37 19.45
N ASP A 264 -7.02 -16.13 19.88
CA ASP A 264 -6.04 -15.79 20.91
C ASP A 264 -6.58 -14.61 21.71
N SER A 265 -6.48 -14.65 23.04
CA SER A 265 -7.02 -13.61 23.93
C SER A 265 -6.41 -12.22 23.73
N ARG A 266 -5.23 -12.15 23.11
CA ARG A 266 -4.51 -10.90 22.78
C ARG A 266 -5.00 -10.25 21.49
N LEU A 267 -5.78 -10.96 20.69
CA LEU A 267 -6.30 -10.53 19.39
C LEU A 267 -7.80 -10.27 19.46
N PRO A 268 -8.35 -9.45 18.56
CA PRO A 268 -9.79 -9.34 18.37
C PRO A 268 -10.42 -10.70 18.09
N SER A 269 -11.68 -10.88 18.49
CA SER A 269 -12.42 -12.14 18.28
C SER A 269 -12.48 -12.51 16.80
N LEU A 270 -12.66 -13.80 16.50
CA LEU A 270 -12.78 -14.30 15.12
C LEU A 270 -13.94 -13.66 14.33
N GLN A 271 -14.93 -13.11 15.03
CA GLN A 271 -16.07 -12.41 14.43
C GLN A 271 -15.78 -10.92 14.17
N SER A 272 -14.72 -10.36 14.79
CA SER A 272 -14.33 -8.96 14.67
C SER A 272 -13.44 -8.76 13.46
N GLN A 273 -14.02 -8.64 12.29
CA GLN A 273 -13.24 -8.26 11.09
C GLN A 273 -13.04 -6.75 11.07
N VAL A 274 -11.81 -6.33 10.74
CA VAL A 274 -11.53 -4.92 10.43
C VAL A 274 -12.31 -4.55 9.17
N PRO A 275 -13.18 -3.53 9.21
CA PRO A 275 -13.90 -3.12 8.01
C PRO A 275 -12.93 -2.78 6.89
N VAL A 276 -13.09 -3.38 5.71
CA VAL A 276 -12.31 -3.04 4.51
C VAL A 276 -12.36 -1.53 4.21
N VAL A 277 -13.46 -0.89 4.58
CA VAL A 277 -13.63 0.57 4.47
C VAL A 277 -12.59 1.32 5.31
N ARG A 278 -12.20 0.85 6.51
CA ARG A 278 -11.18 1.50 7.36
C ARG A 278 -9.82 1.49 6.65
N GLU A 279 -9.43 0.37 6.07
CA GLU A 279 -8.21 0.26 5.26
C GLU A 279 -8.23 1.23 4.09
N ASN A 280 -9.34 1.28 3.34
CA ASN A 280 -9.51 2.22 2.24
C ASN A 280 -9.45 3.68 2.69
N ARG A 281 -10.01 4.03 3.86
CA ARG A 281 -9.92 5.39 4.43
C ARG A 281 -8.50 5.77 4.80
N LEU A 282 -7.70 4.83 5.35
CA LEU A 282 -6.29 5.06 5.61
C LEU A 282 -5.49 5.29 4.32
N TYR A 283 -5.73 4.54 3.25
CA TYR A 283 -5.13 4.82 1.94
C TYR A 283 -5.56 6.18 1.38
N GLN A 284 -6.80 6.60 1.57
CA GLN A 284 -7.26 7.94 1.17
C GLN A 284 -6.57 9.03 1.99
N ALA A 285 -6.43 8.86 3.30
CA ALA A 285 -5.68 9.77 4.17
C ALA A 285 -4.20 9.87 3.77
N ASP A 286 -3.56 8.73 3.51
CA ASP A 286 -2.19 8.64 2.99
C ASP A 286 -2.04 9.45 1.69
N TRP A 287 -3.00 9.31 0.78
CA TRP A 287 -3.03 10.05 -0.47
C TRP A 287 -3.15 11.56 -0.27
N LEU A 288 -3.96 12.00 0.71
CA LEU A 288 -4.09 13.41 1.06
C LEU A 288 -2.77 13.99 1.59
N MET A 289 -2.06 13.28 2.43
CA MET A 289 -0.76 13.73 2.95
C MET A 289 0.27 13.84 1.81
N ARG A 290 0.40 12.81 0.99
CA ARG A 290 1.47 12.71 0.00
C ARG A 290 1.29 13.63 -1.21
N TYR A 291 0.07 13.86 -1.64
CA TYR A 291 -0.19 14.54 -2.91
C TYR A 291 -1.02 15.83 -2.79
N TYR A 292 -1.74 16.00 -1.68
CA TYR A 292 -2.60 17.17 -1.50
C TYR A 292 -2.07 18.13 -0.43
N GLY A 293 -0.96 17.77 0.25
CA GLY A 293 -0.33 18.60 1.26
C GLY A 293 -1.17 18.80 2.53
N PHE A 294 -1.96 17.78 2.90
CA PHE A 294 -2.62 17.76 4.21
C PHE A 294 -1.63 17.36 5.29
N ALA A 295 -1.65 18.07 6.41
CA ALA A 295 -0.98 17.62 7.61
C ALA A 295 -1.83 16.53 8.32
N PRO A 296 -1.20 15.59 9.07
CA PRO A 296 -1.92 14.58 9.84
C PRO A 296 -3.06 15.14 10.68
N ASN A 297 -2.80 16.23 11.41
CA ASN A 297 -3.78 16.87 12.31
C ASN A 297 -4.94 17.57 11.58
N GLU A 298 -4.83 17.82 10.27
CA GLU A 298 -5.96 18.28 9.46
C GLU A 298 -6.93 17.13 9.16
N ILE A 299 -6.42 15.92 9.05
CA ILE A 299 -7.21 14.74 8.67
C ILE A 299 -7.92 14.16 9.90
N VAL A 300 -7.19 13.95 10.97
CA VAL A 300 -7.65 13.44 12.28
C VAL A 300 -6.96 14.20 13.41
N ASP A 301 -7.62 14.34 14.55
CA ASP A 301 -7.11 15.03 15.71
C ASP A 301 -7.51 14.30 17.01
N GLU A 302 -7.17 14.85 18.16
CA GLU A 302 -7.48 14.24 19.46
C GLU A 302 -8.99 14.14 19.73
N ARG A 303 -9.81 15.03 19.16
CA ARG A 303 -11.26 15.03 19.31
C ARG A 303 -11.93 14.00 18.41
N GLN A 304 -11.31 13.74 17.24
CA GLN A 304 -11.76 12.76 16.24
C GLN A 304 -10.59 11.89 15.78
N PRO A 305 -10.13 10.95 16.64
CA PRO A 305 -8.93 10.16 16.36
C PRO A 305 -9.15 9.03 15.35
N PHE A 306 -10.38 8.80 14.91
CA PHE A 306 -10.73 7.81 13.91
C PHE A 306 -11.27 8.45 12.64
N LEU A 307 -10.93 7.87 11.50
CA LEU A 307 -11.47 8.25 10.20
C LEU A 307 -12.96 7.88 10.10
N ASP A 308 -13.72 8.77 9.46
CA ASP A 308 -15.13 8.50 9.16
C ASP A 308 -15.25 7.34 8.14
N LEU A 309 -16.04 6.33 8.47
CA LEU A 309 -16.22 5.17 7.61
C LEU A 309 -17.23 5.40 6.48
N GLU A 310 -18.15 6.37 6.63
CA GLU A 310 -19.18 6.65 5.62
C GLU A 310 -18.69 7.63 4.54
N ILE A 311 -17.95 8.67 4.93
CA ILE A 311 -17.44 9.68 4.02
C ILE A 311 -15.91 9.64 3.91
N ASP A 312 -15.36 10.11 2.79
CA ASP A 312 -13.92 10.16 2.61
C ASP A 312 -13.27 11.26 3.47
N PRO A 313 -11.97 11.12 3.83
CA PRO A 313 -11.28 12.04 4.73
C PRO A 313 -11.27 13.49 4.24
N LYS A 314 -11.24 13.73 2.93
CA LYS A 314 -11.26 15.09 2.36
C LYS A 314 -12.62 15.76 2.56
N LEU A 315 -13.69 15.02 2.36
CA LEU A 315 -15.04 15.52 2.64
C LEU A 315 -15.25 15.73 4.13
N ALA A 316 -14.77 14.80 4.98
CA ALA A 316 -14.84 14.93 6.43
C ALA A 316 -14.12 16.22 6.91
N TRP A 317 -12.93 16.51 6.37
CA TRP A 317 -12.23 17.76 6.63
C TRP A 317 -13.04 19.00 6.20
N ALA A 318 -13.59 18.98 4.98
CA ALA A 318 -14.36 20.11 4.46
C ALA A 318 -15.61 20.43 5.28
N LEU A 319 -16.30 19.40 5.79
CA LEU A 319 -17.46 19.57 6.65
C LEU A 319 -17.09 20.14 8.04
N ARG A 320 -15.96 19.74 8.60
CA ARG A 320 -15.43 20.30 9.86
C ARG A 320 -14.97 21.75 9.70
N ASN A 321 -14.51 22.13 8.51
CA ASN A 321 -13.99 23.45 8.18
C ASN A 321 -14.93 24.21 7.25
N SER A 322 -16.24 24.12 7.47
CA SER A 322 -17.26 24.73 6.60
C SER A 322 -17.10 26.25 6.45
N HIS A 323 -16.53 26.92 7.45
CA HIS A 323 -16.23 28.37 7.45
C HIS A 323 -15.20 28.79 6.39
N VAL A 324 -14.42 27.86 5.87
CA VAL A 324 -13.42 28.12 4.80
C VAL A 324 -14.09 28.23 3.43
N PHE A 325 -15.30 27.72 3.31
CA PHE A 325 -16.05 27.67 2.05
C PHE A 325 -17.13 28.75 1.98
N PRO A 326 -17.46 29.22 0.76
CA PRO A 326 -17.02 28.77 -0.55
C PRO A 326 -15.63 29.28 -0.96
N ILE A 327 -14.93 28.48 -1.77
CA ILE A 327 -13.63 28.83 -2.35
C ILE A 327 -13.84 29.32 -3.79
N ASP A 328 -13.31 30.48 -4.12
CA ASP A 328 -13.32 30.99 -5.50
C ASP A 328 -12.27 30.28 -6.35
N ILE A 329 -12.73 29.54 -7.35
CA ILE A 329 -11.87 28.75 -8.25
C ILE A 329 -10.90 29.64 -9.04
N ASN A 330 -11.31 30.86 -9.37
CA ASN A 330 -10.54 31.76 -10.21
C ASN A 330 -9.43 32.49 -9.42
N GLN A 331 -9.56 32.59 -8.10
CA GLN A 331 -8.63 33.39 -7.26
C GLN A 331 -7.83 32.53 -6.28
N ALA A 332 -8.42 31.45 -5.75
CA ALA A 332 -7.84 30.69 -4.65
C ALA A 332 -6.45 30.12 -4.95
N PRO A 333 -5.53 30.10 -3.96
CA PRO A 333 -4.24 29.47 -4.11
C PRO A 333 -4.36 27.96 -4.27
N ARG A 334 -3.29 27.32 -4.77
CA ARG A 334 -3.22 25.88 -5.05
C ARG A 334 -3.64 25.01 -3.86
N GLU A 335 -3.18 25.38 -2.69
CA GLU A 335 -3.42 24.65 -1.43
C GLU A 335 -4.91 24.60 -1.12
N MET A 336 -5.61 25.71 -1.30
CA MET A 336 -7.06 25.82 -1.07
C MET A 336 -7.86 25.04 -2.12
N LEU A 337 -7.46 25.09 -3.38
CA LEU A 337 -8.08 24.28 -4.44
C LEU A 337 -7.98 22.80 -4.18
N LEU A 338 -6.85 22.34 -3.60
CA LEU A 338 -6.65 20.95 -3.20
C LEU A 338 -7.53 20.52 -2.01
N ARG A 339 -8.06 21.44 -1.21
CA ARG A 339 -8.99 21.18 -0.10
C ARG A 339 -10.43 20.91 -0.55
N ILE A 340 -10.79 21.30 -1.77
CA ILE A 340 -12.16 21.20 -2.27
C ILE A 340 -12.53 19.74 -2.56
N PRO A 341 -13.60 19.17 -1.95
CA PRO A 341 -14.13 17.87 -2.30
C PRO A 341 -14.51 17.77 -3.79
N GLY A 342 -14.09 16.71 -4.46
CA GLY A 342 -14.34 16.53 -5.90
C GLY A 342 -13.34 17.22 -6.84
N VAL A 343 -12.31 17.90 -6.30
CA VAL A 343 -11.21 18.49 -7.08
C VAL A 343 -9.93 17.71 -6.84
N GLY A 344 -9.38 17.10 -7.89
CA GLY A 344 -8.14 16.31 -7.83
C GLY A 344 -6.89 17.12 -8.22
N VAL A 345 -5.71 16.57 -7.95
CA VAL A 345 -4.41 17.21 -8.26
C VAL A 345 -4.33 17.59 -9.74
N ARG A 346 -4.70 16.69 -10.65
CA ARG A 346 -4.69 16.96 -12.10
C ARG A 346 -5.67 18.07 -12.48
N SER A 347 -6.84 18.11 -11.84
CA SER A 347 -7.82 19.20 -12.07
C SER A 347 -7.27 20.53 -11.57
N VAL A 348 -6.63 20.59 -10.41
CA VAL A 348 -5.98 21.79 -9.89
C VAL A 348 -4.89 22.30 -10.84
N GLN A 349 -4.06 21.42 -11.38
CA GLN A 349 -3.04 21.81 -12.36
C GLN A 349 -3.66 22.47 -13.60
N LYS A 350 -4.74 21.88 -14.15
CA LYS A 350 -5.47 22.46 -15.28
C LYS A 350 -6.13 23.80 -14.93
N ILE A 351 -6.78 23.90 -13.76
CA ILE A 351 -7.37 25.14 -13.26
C ILE A 351 -6.34 26.26 -13.20
N LEU A 352 -5.19 26.00 -12.55
CA LEU A 352 -4.11 26.97 -12.39
C LEU A 352 -3.49 27.41 -13.73
N MET A 353 -3.50 26.55 -14.72
CA MET A 353 -3.00 26.86 -16.07
C MET A 353 -3.98 27.73 -16.84
N VAL A 354 -5.25 27.29 -16.92
CA VAL A 354 -6.25 27.91 -17.81
C VAL A 354 -6.78 29.24 -17.25
N ARG A 355 -6.92 29.38 -15.92
CA ARG A 355 -7.40 30.62 -15.31
C ARG A 355 -6.49 31.84 -15.54
N LYS A 356 -5.25 31.63 -16.00
CA LYS A 356 -4.36 32.71 -16.42
C LYS A 356 -4.82 33.44 -17.69
N PHE A 357 -5.65 32.79 -18.50
CA PHE A 357 -6.06 33.28 -19.83
C PHE A 357 -7.56 33.57 -19.92
N GLN A 358 -8.37 32.90 -19.08
CA GLN A 358 -9.82 33.12 -19.08
C GLN A 358 -10.42 32.84 -17.70
N THR A 359 -11.52 33.49 -17.39
CA THR A 359 -12.33 33.19 -16.20
C THR A 359 -13.06 31.87 -16.38
N LEU A 360 -12.91 30.96 -15.42
CA LEU A 360 -13.47 29.61 -15.49
C LEU A 360 -14.94 29.58 -15.05
N SER A 361 -15.75 28.82 -15.78
CA SER A 361 -17.14 28.48 -15.49
C SER A 361 -17.28 27.03 -14.97
N TYR A 362 -18.46 26.66 -14.48
CA TYR A 362 -18.78 25.26 -14.12
C TYR A 362 -18.60 24.28 -15.29
N TYR A 363 -18.87 24.72 -16.51
CA TYR A 363 -18.69 23.92 -17.72
C TYR A 363 -17.20 23.58 -17.94
N ASP A 364 -16.32 24.58 -17.77
CA ASP A 364 -14.88 24.38 -17.90
C ASP A 364 -14.37 23.42 -16.83
N LEU A 365 -14.81 23.57 -15.58
CA LEU A 365 -14.45 22.69 -14.48
C LEU A 365 -14.83 21.22 -14.75
N LYS A 366 -16.01 20.99 -15.34
CA LYS A 366 -16.44 19.64 -15.73
C LYS A 366 -15.49 19.02 -16.76
N LYS A 367 -15.08 19.79 -17.78
CA LYS A 367 -14.10 19.36 -18.79
C LYS A 367 -12.71 19.10 -18.20
N MET A 368 -12.34 19.79 -17.14
CA MET A 368 -11.07 19.60 -16.43
C MET A 368 -11.08 18.37 -15.50
N GLY A 369 -12.19 17.65 -15.39
CA GLY A 369 -12.33 16.45 -14.57
C GLY A 369 -12.70 16.72 -13.11
N VAL A 370 -13.29 17.89 -12.82
CA VAL A 370 -13.87 18.20 -11.50
C VAL A 370 -15.18 17.44 -11.33
N THR A 371 -15.34 16.75 -10.20
CA THR A 371 -16.58 16.07 -9.82
C THR A 371 -17.57 17.09 -9.29
N LEU A 372 -18.30 17.77 -10.20
CA LEU A 372 -19.21 18.86 -9.86
C LEU A 372 -20.35 18.46 -8.93
N SER A 373 -20.80 17.20 -8.96
CA SER A 373 -21.81 16.69 -8.02
C SER A 373 -21.41 16.88 -6.56
N ARG A 374 -20.10 16.98 -6.27
CA ARG A 374 -19.54 17.24 -4.94
C ARG A 374 -19.03 18.68 -4.81
N ALA A 375 -18.23 19.13 -5.78
CA ALA A 375 -17.52 20.41 -5.71
C ALA A 375 -18.45 21.63 -5.64
N LYS A 376 -19.60 21.59 -6.30
CA LYS A 376 -20.55 22.72 -6.36
C LYS A 376 -21.01 23.26 -5.00
N TYR A 377 -20.92 22.45 -3.95
CA TYR A 377 -21.30 22.86 -2.58
C TYR A 377 -20.17 23.59 -1.84
N PHE A 378 -18.98 23.64 -2.42
CA PHE A 378 -17.75 24.14 -1.78
C PHE A 378 -17.06 25.26 -2.58
N ILE A 379 -17.60 25.65 -3.74
CA ILE A 379 -16.94 26.59 -4.64
C ILE A 379 -17.85 27.73 -5.08
N THR A 380 -17.22 28.85 -5.42
CA THR A 380 -17.78 29.87 -6.31
C THR A 380 -17.03 29.87 -7.63
N CYS A 381 -17.74 30.24 -8.68
CA CYS A 381 -17.25 30.26 -10.04
C CYS A 381 -18.05 31.28 -10.84
N SER A 382 -17.48 31.85 -11.89
CA SER A 382 -18.16 32.86 -12.71
C SER A 382 -19.52 32.36 -13.22
N GLY A 383 -20.55 33.21 -13.10
CA GLY A 383 -21.89 32.95 -13.63
C GLY A 383 -22.76 32.00 -12.81
N ALA A 384 -22.41 31.71 -11.57
CA ALA A 384 -23.17 30.79 -10.74
C ALA A 384 -23.47 31.37 -9.35
N THR A 385 -24.72 31.17 -8.91
CA THR A 385 -25.10 31.41 -7.52
C THR A 385 -24.46 30.38 -6.62
N PRO A 386 -23.71 30.76 -5.57
CA PRO A 386 -23.08 29.81 -4.68
C PRO A 386 -24.13 28.96 -3.95
N LEU A 387 -24.05 27.63 -4.08
CA LEU A 387 -24.76 26.70 -3.17
C LEU A 387 -24.00 26.54 -1.87
N ALA A 388 -22.75 26.99 -1.86
CA ALA A 388 -21.84 26.91 -0.73
C ALA A 388 -22.24 27.92 0.35
N GLY A 389 -22.24 27.48 1.60
CA GLY A 389 -22.62 28.30 2.76
C GLY A 389 -24.13 28.40 3.03
N THR A 390 -24.98 27.93 2.11
CA THR A 390 -26.45 27.96 2.29
C THR A 390 -26.98 26.68 2.94
N ILE A 391 -26.19 25.62 3.01
CA ILE A 391 -26.61 24.30 3.52
C ILE A 391 -25.81 23.97 4.78
N ASP A 392 -26.51 23.67 5.85
CA ASP A 392 -25.92 23.17 7.08
C ASP A 392 -25.03 21.94 6.83
N PRO A 393 -23.85 21.82 7.48
CA PRO A 393 -22.92 20.70 7.29
C PRO A 393 -23.52 19.30 7.48
N LEU A 394 -24.43 19.13 8.45
CA LEU A 394 -25.09 17.85 8.70
C LEU A 394 -26.05 17.48 7.56
N ARG A 395 -26.84 18.46 7.09
CA ARG A 395 -27.70 18.28 5.94
C ARG A 395 -26.90 18.02 4.66
N LEU A 396 -25.77 18.71 4.49
CA LEU A 396 -24.88 18.50 3.35
C LEU A 396 -24.26 17.09 3.38
N ARG A 397 -23.87 16.61 4.56
CA ARG A 397 -23.42 15.20 4.74
C ARG A 397 -24.49 14.22 4.25
N GLY A 398 -25.74 14.38 4.70
CA GLY A 398 -26.87 13.51 4.29
C GLY A 398 -27.10 13.52 2.78
N LEU A 399 -27.09 14.71 2.15
CA LEU A 399 -27.25 14.86 0.70
C LEU A 399 -26.14 14.15 -0.09
N LEU A 400 -24.89 14.27 0.35
CA LEU A 400 -23.76 13.66 -0.33
C LEU A 400 -23.69 12.14 -0.13
N LEU A 401 -24.13 11.63 1.02
CA LEU A 401 -24.30 10.20 1.28
C LEU A 401 -25.42 9.61 0.40
N GLY A 402 -26.58 10.27 0.31
CA GLY A 402 -27.68 9.83 -0.55
C GLY A 402 -27.30 9.73 -2.03
N GLN A 403 -26.50 10.68 -2.53
CA GLN A 403 -25.95 10.63 -3.90
C GLN A 403 -24.95 9.49 -4.11
N SER A 404 -24.19 9.10 -3.08
CA SER A 404 -23.26 7.97 -3.17
C SER A 404 -23.98 6.63 -3.16
N HIS A 405 -25.01 6.47 -2.35
CA HIS A 405 -25.81 5.23 -2.27
C HIS A 405 -26.56 4.91 -3.56
N SER A 406 -27.08 5.92 -4.28
CA SER A 406 -27.74 5.71 -5.57
C SER A 406 -26.80 5.20 -6.67
N LYS A 407 -25.52 5.56 -6.60
CA LYS A 407 -24.49 5.06 -7.53
C LYS A 407 -23.93 3.70 -7.13
N HIS A 408 -23.87 3.38 -5.84
CA HIS A 408 -23.33 2.11 -5.34
C HIS A 408 -24.29 0.93 -5.46
N LYS A 409 -25.60 1.14 -5.63
CA LYS A 409 -26.53 0.03 -5.95
C LYS A 409 -26.18 -0.72 -7.26
N GLN A 410 -25.39 -0.09 -8.15
CA GLN A 410 -24.88 -0.71 -9.37
C GLN A 410 -23.48 -1.33 -9.25
N LEU A 411 -22.76 -1.14 -8.14
CA LEU A 411 -21.34 -1.51 -8.00
C LEU A 411 -21.03 -2.56 -6.91
N PHE A 412 -22.06 -3.19 -6.32
CA PHE A 412 -21.86 -4.35 -5.43
C PHE A 412 -21.68 -5.67 -6.18
N THR A 413 -21.10 -5.66 -7.36
CA THR A 413 -20.49 -6.81 -8.01
C THR A 413 -18.98 -6.62 -8.01
N GLY A 414 -18.34 -6.93 -6.91
CA GLY A 414 -17.00 -7.51 -6.82
C GLY A 414 -15.79 -6.76 -7.37
N GLN A 415 -15.87 -5.49 -7.77
CA GLN A 415 -14.71 -4.77 -8.28
C GLN A 415 -14.68 -3.34 -7.75
N LEU A 416 -13.88 -3.10 -6.71
CA LEU A 416 -13.51 -1.76 -6.24
C LEU A 416 -12.55 -1.13 -7.26
N SER A 417 -13.06 -0.26 -8.11
CA SER A 417 -12.25 0.64 -8.94
C SER A 417 -11.61 1.70 -8.04
N LEU A 418 -10.31 1.65 -7.88
CA LEU A 418 -9.47 2.64 -7.22
C LEU A 418 -9.18 3.80 -8.21
N PHE A 419 -10.17 4.62 -8.54
CA PHE A 419 -9.94 5.87 -9.27
C PHE A 419 -10.88 6.97 -8.77
#